data_9d6371333ffa402c2eab4f9b9a9a2aef
#
_entry.id   9d6371333ffa402c2eab4f9b9a9a2aef
#
_cell.length_a   1.000
_cell.length_b   1.000
_cell.length_c   1.000
_cell.angle_alpha   90.00
_cell.angle_beta   90.00
_cell.angle_gamma   90.00
#
_symmetry.space_group_name_H-M   'P 1'
#
loop_
_entity.id
_entity.type
_entity.pdbx_description
1 polymer ?
#
loop_
_entity_poly.entity_id
_entity_poly.type
_entity_poly.pdbx_seq_one_letter_code
_entity_poly.pdbx_strand_id
1 'polypeptide(L)'
;MQRLFLLSLFVLLSVSAILAFTKTFPKASHSEIAFPVMKELQGRVVSLDSVFFRYPYRLEVRGDRVVIEDLHGPDYYYHLFTYPDFRYLHSFGQRGEGPEEMQTVDDFFWNGQTLWALDNIKSELVRWELNDSRDKMLRKECIKLDKATFRALDIVPFQNNSFLIPNYSGDSRFCQVDRNGKLLKKWGEIPTERKDDLKKYPYAFGYGWCSFIYYSPKTGILVAATQLGEVLEVWNVKKNTHKVLKGKLGEPEFEILP
;
A
#
# COMPACT_ATOMS: atom_id res chain seq x y z
N MET A 1 70.95 3.91 -16.03
CA MET A 1 70.03 5.03 -16.36
C MET A 1 68.79 4.59 -17.13
N GLN A 2 68.86 3.69 -18.11
CA GLN A 2 67.69 3.25 -18.90
C GLN A 2 66.57 2.52 -18.11
N ARG A 3 66.90 1.78 -17.05
CA ARG A 3 65.88 1.06 -16.25
C ARG A 3 65.05 1.97 -15.34
N LEU A 4 65.63 3.09 -14.86
CA LEU A 4 64.89 4.06 -14.11
C LEU A 4 63.92 4.88 -14.96
N PHE A 5 64.23 5.11 -16.21
CA PHE A 5 63.42 5.86 -17.15
C PHE A 5 62.15 5.05 -17.54
N LEU A 6 62.30 3.73 -17.70
CA LEU A 6 61.18 2.83 -17.99
C LEU A 6 60.20 2.70 -16.81
N LEU A 7 60.71 2.66 -15.57
CA LEU A 7 59.84 2.61 -14.38
C LEU A 7 59.02 3.91 -14.20
N SER A 8 59.65 5.10 -14.41
CA SER A 8 58.95 6.38 -14.32
C SER A 8 57.88 6.53 -15.40
N LEU A 9 58.09 6.02 -16.61
CA LEU A 9 57.13 6.07 -17.69
C LEU A 9 55.93 5.14 -17.42
N PHE A 10 56.17 3.99 -16.78
CA PHE A 10 55.10 3.05 -16.42
C PHE A 10 54.23 3.59 -15.29
N VAL A 11 54.80 4.28 -14.30
CA VAL A 11 54.04 4.94 -13.21
C VAL A 11 53.22 6.12 -13.75
N LEU A 12 53.78 6.92 -14.67
CA LEU A 12 53.02 8.02 -15.30
C LEU A 12 51.85 7.53 -16.16
N LEU A 13 52.01 6.42 -16.89
CA LEU A 13 50.92 5.83 -17.68
C LEU A 13 49.86 5.21 -16.82
N SER A 14 50.20 4.59 -15.66
CA SER A 14 49.22 4.04 -14.74
C SER A 14 48.40 5.13 -14.00
N VAL A 15 49.02 6.24 -13.62
CA VAL A 15 48.34 7.39 -13.02
C VAL A 15 47.40 8.08 -14.02
N SER A 16 47.81 8.19 -15.30
CA SER A 16 46.94 8.74 -16.35
C SER A 16 45.79 7.83 -16.68
N ALA A 17 45.93 6.50 -16.60
CA ALA A 17 44.82 5.56 -16.76
C ALA A 17 43.81 5.60 -15.61
N ILE A 18 44.26 5.82 -14.37
CA ILE A 18 43.36 5.96 -13.20
C ILE A 18 42.57 7.27 -13.26
N LEU A 19 43.18 8.36 -13.77
CA LEU A 19 42.47 9.64 -13.95
C LEU A 19 41.46 9.62 -15.10
N ALA A 20 41.64 8.78 -16.10
CA ALA A 20 40.71 8.61 -17.23
C ALA A 20 39.46 7.78 -16.83
N PHE A 21 39.50 7.02 -15.72
CA PHE A 21 38.37 6.21 -15.24
C PHE A 21 37.46 6.91 -14.21
N THR A 22 37.75 8.14 -13.83
CA THR A 22 36.77 8.96 -13.15
C THR A 22 35.75 9.42 -14.19
N LYS A 23 34.85 8.53 -14.63
CA LYS A 23 33.62 8.93 -15.26
C LYS A 23 32.91 9.83 -14.25
N THR A 24 32.97 11.12 -14.49
CA THR A 24 32.03 12.08 -13.89
C THR A 24 30.66 11.59 -14.33
N PHE A 25 29.99 10.89 -13.41
CA PHE A 25 28.55 10.67 -13.58
C PHE A 25 27.93 12.04 -13.75
N PRO A 26 27.19 12.32 -14.82
CA PRO A 26 26.50 13.58 -14.94
C PRO A 26 25.67 13.71 -13.68
N LYS A 27 25.94 14.77 -12.89
CA LYS A 27 25.10 15.13 -11.78
C LYS A 27 23.71 15.22 -12.35
N ALA A 28 22.81 14.30 -11.98
CA ALA A 28 21.45 14.36 -12.41
C ALA A 28 20.96 15.75 -12.02
N SER A 29 20.68 16.59 -13.00
CA SER A 29 20.02 17.84 -12.77
C SER A 29 18.62 17.43 -12.29
N HIS A 30 18.43 17.38 -10.97
CA HIS A 30 17.10 17.44 -10.43
C HIS A 30 16.54 18.78 -10.90
N SER A 31 15.72 18.76 -11.92
CA SER A 31 14.79 19.85 -12.12
C SER A 31 13.91 19.81 -10.88
N GLU A 32 14.18 20.70 -9.92
CA GLU A 32 13.26 20.90 -8.81
C GLU A 32 11.91 21.21 -9.46
N ILE A 33 10.97 20.30 -9.29
CA ILE A 33 9.59 20.56 -9.66
C ILE A 33 9.13 21.59 -8.66
N ALA A 34 9.10 22.86 -9.08
CA ALA A 34 8.57 23.93 -8.26
C ALA A 34 7.06 23.69 -8.12
N PHE A 35 6.61 23.29 -6.96
CA PHE A 35 5.20 23.22 -6.66
C PHE A 35 4.62 24.63 -6.60
N PRO A 36 3.53 24.92 -7.29
CA PRO A 36 2.97 26.29 -7.38
C PRO A 36 2.45 26.80 -6.02
N VAL A 37 2.20 25.92 -5.08
CA VAL A 37 1.77 26.26 -3.73
C VAL A 37 2.54 25.41 -2.73
N MET A 38 3.30 26.07 -1.86
CA MET A 38 3.93 25.47 -0.69
C MET A 38 3.30 26.07 0.56
N LYS A 39 2.94 25.22 1.53
CA LYS A 39 2.44 25.65 2.84
C LYS A 39 3.27 24.98 3.91
N GLU A 40 3.77 25.79 4.82
CA GLU A 40 4.37 25.29 6.06
C GLU A 40 3.24 24.92 7.04
N LEU A 41 3.28 23.71 7.56
CA LEU A 41 2.31 23.23 8.55
C LEU A 41 3.00 23.17 9.91
N GLN A 42 2.32 23.72 10.92
CA GLN A 42 2.77 23.58 12.31
C GLN A 42 2.00 22.46 12.98
N GLY A 43 2.74 21.46 13.46
CA GLY A 43 2.17 20.35 14.22
C GLY A 43 2.00 20.70 15.69
N ARG A 44 0.94 20.19 16.31
CA ARG A 44 0.75 20.18 17.76
C ARG A 44 0.87 18.75 18.27
N VAL A 45 1.72 18.55 19.27
CA VAL A 45 1.80 17.26 19.97
C VAL A 45 0.54 17.07 20.81
N VAL A 46 -0.10 15.92 20.65
CA VAL A 46 -1.25 15.49 21.49
C VAL A 46 -0.75 14.40 22.42
N SER A 47 -0.85 14.62 23.73
CA SER A 47 -0.55 13.59 24.73
C SER A 47 -1.70 12.60 24.81
N LEU A 48 -1.41 11.31 24.76
CA LEU A 48 -2.36 10.21 24.85
C LEU A 48 -2.05 9.39 26.11
N ASP A 49 -2.68 9.75 27.22
CA ASP A 49 -2.40 9.13 28.53
C ASP A 49 -3.07 7.77 28.72
N SER A 50 -3.98 7.39 27.82
CA SER A 50 -4.86 6.21 27.99
C SER A 50 -4.48 5.01 27.15
N VAL A 51 -3.62 5.17 26.15
CA VAL A 51 -3.21 4.12 25.21
C VAL A 51 -1.72 4.22 24.94
N PHE A 52 -1.03 3.10 25.08
CA PHE A 52 0.35 2.98 24.65
C PHE A 52 0.40 2.25 23.30
N PHE A 53 0.81 2.96 22.26
CA PHE A 53 1.01 2.39 20.92
C PHE A 53 2.38 1.72 20.82
N ARG A 54 2.41 0.54 20.23
CA ARG A 54 3.66 -0.13 19.83
C ARG A 54 4.09 0.25 18.43
N TYR A 55 3.13 0.27 17.50
CA TYR A 55 3.38 0.61 16.11
C TYR A 55 2.12 1.23 15.48
N PRO A 56 1.84 2.53 15.77
CA PRO A 56 0.73 3.22 15.12
C PRO A 56 1.05 3.37 13.63
N TYR A 57 0.35 2.62 12.81
CA TYR A 57 0.66 2.48 11.39
C TYR A 57 -0.21 3.38 10.52
N ARG A 58 -1.50 3.41 10.81
CA ARG A 58 -2.50 4.10 9.99
C ARG A 58 -3.54 4.76 10.87
N LEU A 59 -4.09 5.86 10.39
CA LEU A 59 -5.25 6.50 11.03
C LEU A 59 -6.25 6.94 9.98
N GLU A 60 -7.55 6.87 10.33
CA GLU A 60 -8.62 7.39 9.50
C GLU A 60 -9.59 8.23 10.32
N VAL A 61 -9.90 9.42 9.79
CA VAL A 61 -10.82 10.37 10.40
C VAL A 61 -12.18 10.30 9.70
N ARG A 62 -13.24 10.20 10.49
CA ARG A 62 -14.61 10.26 10.01
C ARG A 62 -15.48 11.16 10.91
N GLY A 63 -15.75 12.36 10.43
CA GLY A 63 -16.48 13.37 11.21
C GLY A 63 -15.71 13.72 12.50
N ASP A 64 -16.33 13.46 13.64
CA ASP A 64 -15.80 13.71 14.99
C ASP A 64 -15.11 12.48 15.62
N ARG A 65 -14.78 11.49 14.82
CA ARG A 65 -14.09 10.25 15.23
C ARG A 65 -12.84 10.00 14.43
N VAL A 66 -11.86 9.43 15.09
CA VAL A 66 -10.65 8.90 14.46
C VAL A 66 -10.38 7.50 14.98
N VAL A 67 -10.05 6.60 14.08
CA VAL A 67 -9.53 5.26 14.39
C VAL A 67 -8.05 5.24 14.07
N ILE A 68 -7.25 4.79 15.03
CA ILE A 68 -5.82 4.55 14.88
C ILE A 68 -5.59 3.05 14.93
N GLU A 69 -4.90 2.54 13.93
CA GLU A 69 -4.42 1.16 13.87
C GLU A 69 -3.07 1.06 14.58
N ASP A 70 -2.96 0.12 15.52
CA ASP A 70 -1.70 -0.30 16.13
C ASP A 70 -1.34 -1.70 15.64
N LEU A 71 -0.49 -1.78 14.63
CA LEU A 71 -0.12 -3.03 13.96
C LEU A 71 0.50 -4.07 14.91
N HIS A 72 1.16 -3.64 15.97
CA HIS A 72 1.79 -4.50 16.98
C HIS A 72 1.18 -4.37 18.38
N GLY A 73 -0.01 -3.81 18.48
CA GLY A 73 -0.76 -3.77 19.76
C GLY A 73 -0.85 -5.16 20.40
N PRO A 74 -0.67 -5.29 21.72
CA PRO A 74 -0.65 -6.60 22.38
C PRO A 74 -2.02 -7.26 22.37
N ASP A 75 -3.08 -6.50 22.61
CA ASP A 75 -4.43 -7.02 22.83
C ASP A 75 -5.41 -6.62 21.72
N TYR A 76 -5.27 -5.41 21.18
CA TYR A 76 -6.17 -4.84 20.18
C TYR A 76 -5.40 -4.19 19.05
N TYR A 77 -5.98 -4.24 17.87
CA TYR A 77 -5.43 -3.62 16.67
C TYR A 77 -5.91 -2.18 16.46
N TYR A 78 -7.08 -1.83 16.96
CA TYR A 78 -7.70 -0.53 16.69
C TYR A 78 -8.09 0.22 17.95
N HIS A 79 -7.89 1.54 17.92
CA HIS A 79 -8.24 2.44 19.01
C HIS A 79 -9.08 3.59 18.48
N LEU A 80 -10.26 3.78 19.05
CA LEU A 80 -11.20 4.84 18.72
C LEU A 80 -10.98 6.05 19.62
N PHE A 81 -10.93 7.23 19.02
CA PHE A 81 -10.82 8.51 19.72
C PHE A 81 -11.81 9.52 19.18
N THR A 82 -12.04 10.59 19.94
CA THR A 82 -12.66 11.81 19.41
C THR A 82 -11.71 12.54 18.46
N TYR A 83 -12.25 13.36 17.58
CA TYR A 83 -11.48 14.27 16.73
C TYR A 83 -12.09 15.69 16.81
N PRO A 84 -11.28 16.77 16.96
CA PRO A 84 -9.82 16.80 16.86
C PRO A 84 -9.04 16.63 18.19
N ASP A 85 -9.73 16.35 19.30
CA ASP A 85 -9.12 16.41 20.65
C ASP A 85 -8.38 15.12 21.04
N PHE A 86 -8.56 14.02 20.26
CA PHE A 86 -7.95 12.72 20.48
C PHE A 86 -8.20 12.14 21.88
N ARG A 87 -9.38 12.38 22.46
CA ARG A 87 -9.78 11.71 23.70
C ARG A 87 -10.10 10.25 23.40
N TYR A 88 -9.44 9.34 24.11
CA TYR A 88 -9.67 7.90 24.01
C TYR A 88 -11.11 7.53 24.34
N LEU A 89 -11.69 6.61 23.59
CA LEU A 89 -13.02 6.09 23.76
C LEU A 89 -13.05 4.58 23.95
N HIS A 90 -12.43 3.81 23.03
CA HIS A 90 -12.58 2.37 23.01
C HIS A 90 -11.49 1.71 22.18
N SER A 91 -11.08 0.47 22.57
CA SER A 91 -10.24 -0.41 21.75
C SER A 91 -11.08 -1.57 21.22
N PHE A 92 -10.81 -1.99 19.99
CA PHE A 92 -11.55 -3.07 19.34
C PHE A 92 -10.65 -3.82 18.32
N GLY A 93 -11.18 -4.92 17.73
CA GLY A 93 -10.36 -5.80 16.92
C GLY A 93 -9.36 -6.54 17.78
N GLN A 94 -9.87 -7.36 18.73
CA GLN A 94 -9.03 -8.15 19.62
C GLN A 94 -8.12 -9.06 18.82
N ARG A 95 -6.85 -9.10 19.21
CA ARG A 95 -5.83 -9.94 18.59
C ARG A 95 -5.99 -11.39 19.07
N GLY A 96 -5.98 -12.35 18.14
CA GLY A 96 -6.01 -13.78 18.46
C GLY A 96 -6.53 -14.65 17.33
N GLU A 97 -6.69 -15.94 17.63
CA GLU A 97 -7.12 -16.96 16.66
C GLU A 97 -8.60 -17.34 16.80
N GLY A 98 -9.26 -16.87 17.85
CA GLY A 98 -10.67 -17.15 18.11
C GLY A 98 -11.61 -16.60 17.03
N PRO A 99 -12.87 -17.06 16.97
CA PRO A 99 -13.81 -16.70 15.92
C PRO A 99 -14.18 -15.21 15.91
N GLU A 100 -14.09 -14.54 17.06
CA GLU A 100 -14.37 -13.10 17.20
C GLU A 100 -13.10 -12.24 17.16
N GLU A 101 -11.91 -12.86 17.10
CA GLU A 101 -10.61 -12.25 17.12
C GLU A 101 -10.07 -12.06 15.70
N MET A 102 -9.02 -11.25 15.57
CA MET A 102 -8.30 -11.00 14.31
C MET A 102 -6.86 -11.49 14.43
N GLN A 103 -6.36 -12.16 13.40
CA GLN A 103 -4.97 -12.61 13.35
C GLN A 103 -4.04 -11.57 12.76
N THR A 104 -4.55 -10.79 11.80
CA THR A 104 -3.82 -9.66 11.21
C THR A 104 -4.76 -8.47 10.99
N VAL A 105 -4.13 -7.34 10.69
CA VAL A 105 -4.78 -6.15 10.12
C VAL A 105 -3.94 -5.70 8.95
N ASP A 106 -4.54 -5.66 7.77
CA ASP A 106 -3.84 -5.36 6.53
C ASP A 106 -4.35 -4.07 5.91
N ASP A 107 -5.64 -3.84 6.03
CA ASP A 107 -6.29 -2.61 5.59
C ASP A 107 -7.58 -2.37 6.35
N PHE A 108 -7.97 -1.10 6.47
CA PHE A 108 -9.29 -0.73 6.97
C PHE A 108 -9.77 0.58 6.35
N PHE A 109 -11.07 0.75 6.26
CA PHE A 109 -11.67 1.96 5.69
C PHE A 109 -13.06 2.24 6.26
N TRP A 110 -13.43 3.51 6.26
CA TRP A 110 -14.78 3.93 6.56
C TRP A 110 -15.67 3.91 5.32
N ASN A 111 -16.86 3.30 5.45
CA ASN A 111 -17.92 3.39 4.47
C ASN A 111 -19.19 3.88 5.16
N GLY A 112 -19.46 5.18 5.06
CA GLY A 112 -20.55 5.82 5.83
C GLY A 112 -20.25 5.83 7.34
N GLN A 113 -21.07 5.15 8.13
CA GLN A 113 -20.93 4.99 9.58
C GLN A 113 -20.30 3.64 9.96
N THR A 114 -19.98 2.83 8.98
CA THR A 114 -19.37 1.51 9.17
C THR A 114 -17.87 1.55 8.89
N LEU A 115 -17.11 0.84 9.69
CA LEU A 115 -15.70 0.57 9.44
C LEU A 115 -15.56 -0.89 9.01
N TRP A 116 -14.78 -1.10 7.97
CA TRP A 116 -14.42 -2.41 7.46
C TRP A 116 -12.94 -2.65 7.72
N ALA A 117 -12.60 -3.83 8.20
CA ALA A 117 -11.24 -4.23 8.52
C ALA A 117 -10.92 -5.57 7.86
N LEU A 118 -9.78 -5.66 7.20
CA LEU A 118 -9.31 -6.82 6.47
C LEU A 118 -8.34 -7.64 7.33
N ASP A 119 -8.64 -8.93 7.49
CA ASP A 119 -7.75 -9.95 8.05
C ASP A 119 -7.35 -10.92 6.93
N ASN A 120 -6.14 -10.79 6.40
CA ASN A 120 -5.71 -11.61 5.27
C ASN A 120 -5.40 -13.06 5.66
N ILE A 121 -4.94 -13.32 6.88
CA ILE A 121 -4.65 -14.69 7.35
C ILE A 121 -5.95 -15.48 7.44
N LYS A 122 -6.97 -14.89 8.04
CA LYS A 122 -8.31 -15.49 8.07
C LYS A 122 -9.04 -15.38 6.73
N SER A 123 -8.57 -14.54 5.79
CA SER A 123 -9.27 -14.17 4.56
C SER A 123 -10.69 -13.67 4.87
N GLU A 124 -10.78 -12.71 5.78
CA GLU A 124 -12.02 -12.17 6.30
C GLU A 124 -12.07 -10.65 6.19
N LEU A 125 -13.24 -10.14 5.88
CA LEU A 125 -13.56 -8.73 5.97
C LEU A 125 -14.58 -8.53 7.11
N VAL A 126 -14.17 -7.85 8.16
CA VAL A 126 -14.96 -7.64 9.37
C VAL A 126 -15.60 -6.27 9.35
N ARG A 127 -16.90 -6.21 9.60
CA ARG A 127 -17.66 -4.97 9.67
C ARG A 127 -17.93 -4.56 11.12
N TRP A 128 -17.61 -3.31 11.39
CA TRP A 128 -17.85 -2.65 12.68
C TRP A 128 -18.76 -1.44 12.51
N GLU A 129 -19.55 -1.16 13.52
CA GLU A 129 -20.43 0.02 13.56
C GLU A 129 -20.27 0.76 14.89
N LEU A 130 -20.36 2.08 14.84
CA LEU A 130 -20.48 2.88 16.06
C LEU A 130 -21.80 2.55 16.74
N ASN A 131 -21.78 2.39 18.08
CA ASN A 131 -23.00 2.33 18.88
C ASN A 131 -23.73 3.69 18.88
N ASP A 132 -24.92 3.75 19.48
CA ASP A 132 -25.76 4.96 19.50
C ASP A 132 -25.09 6.15 20.20
N SER A 133 -24.33 5.89 21.27
CA SER A 133 -23.53 6.91 21.97
C SER A 133 -22.26 7.30 21.23
N ARG A 134 -21.92 6.60 20.15
CA ARG A 134 -20.74 6.84 19.30
C ARG A 134 -19.40 6.78 20.05
N ASP A 135 -19.33 5.98 21.10
CA ASP A 135 -18.15 5.81 21.95
C ASP A 135 -17.55 4.40 21.87
N LYS A 136 -18.21 3.46 21.18
CA LYS A 136 -17.75 2.08 20.99
C LYS A 136 -17.97 1.60 19.56
N MET A 137 -17.06 0.75 19.10
CA MET A 137 -17.19 -0.01 17.86
C MET A 137 -17.74 -1.40 18.18
N LEU A 138 -18.87 -1.76 17.55
CA LEU A 138 -19.53 -3.05 17.71
C LEU A 138 -19.30 -3.90 16.46
N ARG A 139 -18.77 -5.11 16.63
CA ARG A 139 -18.66 -6.09 15.56
C ARG A 139 -20.04 -6.53 15.10
N LYS A 140 -20.32 -6.44 13.83
CA LYS A 140 -21.66 -6.71 13.25
C LYS A 140 -21.65 -7.89 12.30
N GLU A 141 -20.58 -8.08 11.57
CA GLU A 141 -20.54 -9.04 10.49
C GLU A 141 -19.09 -9.44 10.18
N CYS A 142 -18.95 -10.70 9.76
CA CYS A 142 -17.71 -11.22 9.22
C CYS A 142 -18.01 -11.88 7.87
N ILE A 143 -17.31 -11.43 6.84
CA ILE A 143 -17.47 -11.93 5.47
C ILE A 143 -16.22 -12.72 5.12
N LYS A 144 -16.40 -13.98 4.74
CA LYS A 144 -15.32 -14.81 4.21
C LYS A 144 -15.07 -14.46 2.75
N LEU A 145 -13.84 -14.09 2.44
CA LEU A 145 -13.44 -13.79 1.08
C LEU A 145 -13.24 -15.06 0.26
N ASP A 146 -13.53 -14.98 -1.03
CA ASP A 146 -13.30 -16.06 -2.00
C ASP A 146 -11.82 -16.45 -2.02
N LYS A 147 -11.53 -17.74 -2.12
CA LYS A 147 -10.17 -18.28 -2.20
C LYS A 147 -9.33 -17.70 -3.34
N ALA A 148 -9.99 -17.21 -4.39
CA ALA A 148 -9.33 -16.55 -5.51
C ALA A 148 -8.73 -15.17 -5.15
N THR A 149 -9.07 -14.61 -3.97
CA THR A 149 -8.50 -13.36 -3.46
C THR A 149 -7.32 -13.61 -2.52
N PHE A 150 -6.49 -14.58 -2.88
CA PHE A 150 -5.33 -15.01 -2.10
C PHE A 150 -4.49 -13.83 -1.62
N ARG A 151 -4.23 -13.77 -0.29
CA ARG A 151 -3.43 -12.74 0.38
C ARG A 151 -3.88 -11.31 0.04
N ALA A 152 -5.16 -11.02 0.19
CA ALA A 152 -5.64 -9.65 0.09
C ALA A 152 -4.90 -8.76 1.11
N LEU A 153 -4.13 -7.76 0.66
CA LEU A 153 -3.38 -6.82 1.50
C LEU A 153 -3.96 -5.41 1.45
N ASP A 154 -4.90 -5.17 0.56
CA ASP A 154 -5.59 -3.89 0.40
C ASP A 154 -7.00 -4.15 -0.16
N ILE A 155 -7.97 -3.33 0.19
CA ILE A 155 -9.35 -3.48 -0.23
C ILE A 155 -10.08 -2.13 -0.21
N VAL A 156 -10.80 -1.83 -1.27
CA VAL A 156 -11.60 -0.61 -1.33
C VAL A 156 -13.05 -0.88 -1.69
N PRO A 157 -14.01 -0.08 -1.17
CA PRO A 157 -15.37 -0.11 -1.67
C PRO A 157 -15.39 0.21 -3.16
N PHE A 158 -16.18 -0.54 -3.91
CA PHE A 158 -16.23 -0.40 -5.36
C PHE A 158 -17.67 -0.30 -5.86
N GLN A 159 -17.87 -0.25 -7.18
CA GLN A 159 -19.17 -0.11 -7.81
C GLN A 159 -20.15 -1.21 -7.40
N ASN A 160 -21.44 -0.89 -7.45
CA ASN A 160 -22.53 -1.86 -7.22
C ASN A 160 -22.43 -2.62 -5.88
N ASN A 161 -22.08 -1.91 -4.81
CA ASN A 161 -21.95 -2.49 -3.48
C ASN A 161 -21.00 -3.70 -3.43
N SER A 162 -19.88 -3.61 -4.12
CA SER A 162 -18.81 -4.61 -4.16
C SER A 162 -17.52 -4.07 -3.59
N PHE A 163 -16.52 -4.93 -3.48
CA PHE A 163 -15.15 -4.55 -3.08
C PHE A 163 -14.17 -4.87 -4.20
N LEU A 164 -13.11 -4.07 -4.27
CA LEU A 164 -11.98 -4.31 -5.17
C LEU A 164 -10.74 -4.62 -4.35
N ILE A 165 -10.01 -5.63 -4.76
CA ILE A 165 -8.83 -6.17 -4.09
C ILE A 165 -7.72 -6.30 -5.14
N PRO A 166 -6.49 -5.84 -4.89
CA PRO A 166 -5.34 -6.16 -5.72
C PRO A 166 -5.15 -7.68 -5.80
N ASN A 167 -4.85 -8.20 -6.98
CA ASN A 167 -4.70 -9.63 -7.19
C ASN A 167 -3.22 -10.02 -7.19
N TYR A 168 -2.85 -10.90 -6.30
CA TYR A 168 -1.46 -11.36 -6.12
C TYR A 168 -1.18 -12.71 -6.80
N SER A 169 -2.16 -13.29 -7.52
CA SER A 169 -1.92 -14.51 -8.32
C SER A 169 -1.21 -14.26 -9.66
N GLY A 170 -1.15 -12.99 -10.10
CA GLY A 170 -0.46 -12.57 -11.32
C GLY A 170 -1.23 -12.79 -12.62
N ASP A 171 -2.40 -13.43 -12.56
CA ASP A 171 -3.25 -13.68 -13.73
C ASP A 171 -4.13 -12.49 -14.13
N SER A 172 -4.25 -11.51 -13.25
CA SER A 172 -4.94 -10.24 -13.47
C SER A 172 -4.44 -9.20 -12.48
N ARG A 173 -4.88 -7.95 -12.63
CA ARG A 173 -4.48 -6.86 -11.74
C ARG A 173 -5.35 -6.78 -10.49
N PHE A 174 -6.65 -7.07 -10.64
CA PHE A 174 -7.64 -6.91 -9.58
C PHE A 174 -8.64 -8.06 -9.53
N CYS A 175 -9.10 -8.36 -8.32
CA CYS A 175 -10.28 -9.16 -8.03
C CYS A 175 -11.41 -8.23 -7.58
N GLN A 176 -12.60 -8.39 -8.15
CA GLN A 176 -13.81 -7.74 -7.64
C GLN A 176 -14.67 -8.82 -6.97
N VAL A 177 -15.03 -8.59 -5.71
CA VAL A 177 -15.90 -9.46 -4.94
C VAL A 177 -17.22 -8.76 -4.61
N ASP A 178 -18.29 -9.51 -4.47
CA ASP A 178 -19.58 -8.99 -4.04
C ASP A 178 -19.59 -8.66 -2.54
N ARG A 179 -20.72 -8.20 -2.05
CA ARG A 179 -20.95 -7.85 -0.65
C ARG A 179 -20.79 -9.04 0.31
N ASN A 180 -20.88 -10.27 -0.19
CA ASN A 180 -20.72 -11.52 0.56
C ASN A 180 -19.33 -12.14 0.42
N GLY A 181 -18.38 -11.43 -0.20
CA GLY A 181 -17.02 -11.89 -0.40
C GLY A 181 -16.81 -12.84 -1.60
N LYS A 182 -17.86 -13.14 -2.37
CA LYS A 182 -17.78 -14.03 -3.54
C LYS A 182 -17.16 -13.30 -4.72
N LEU A 183 -16.22 -13.96 -5.41
CA LEU A 183 -15.60 -13.44 -6.62
C LEU A 183 -16.66 -13.21 -7.71
N LEU A 184 -16.73 -11.97 -8.20
CA LEU A 184 -17.55 -11.58 -9.37
C LEU A 184 -16.74 -11.66 -10.65
N LYS A 185 -15.54 -11.10 -10.65
CA LYS A 185 -14.63 -11.12 -11.80
C LYS A 185 -13.20 -10.75 -11.41
N LYS A 186 -12.27 -11.17 -12.23
CA LYS A 186 -10.90 -10.65 -12.28
C LYS A 186 -10.77 -9.74 -13.50
N TRP A 187 -9.98 -8.67 -13.39
CA TRP A 187 -9.81 -7.74 -14.50
C TRP A 187 -8.51 -6.91 -14.38
N GLY A 188 -8.17 -6.26 -15.50
CA GLY A 188 -6.91 -5.55 -15.64
C GLY A 188 -5.74 -6.50 -15.85
N GLU A 189 -4.79 -6.08 -16.66
CA GLU A 189 -3.54 -6.78 -16.86
C GLU A 189 -2.44 -6.10 -16.06
N ILE A 190 -1.44 -6.85 -15.61
CA ILE A 190 -0.21 -6.28 -15.09
C ILE A 190 0.53 -5.58 -16.24
N PRO A 191 0.74 -4.23 -16.17
CA PRO A 191 1.25 -3.46 -17.30
C PRO A 191 2.78 -3.53 -17.39
N THR A 192 3.33 -4.75 -17.32
CA THR A 192 4.77 -5.00 -17.44
C THR A 192 5.21 -5.17 -18.90
N GLU A 193 6.45 -4.79 -19.19
CA GLU A 193 7.11 -5.10 -20.47
C GLU A 193 7.66 -6.54 -20.50
N ARG A 194 7.85 -7.17 -19.34
CA ARG A 194 8.37 -8.53 -19.16
C ARG A 194 7.26 -9.59 -19.31
N LYS A 195 6.57 -9.62 -20.46
CA LYS A 195 5.38 -10.47 -20.67
C LYS A 195 5.67 -11.97 -20.63
N ASP A 196 6.85 -12.39 -21.09
CA ASP A 196 7.22 -13.81 -21.08
C ASP A 196 7.58 -14.30 -19.68
N ASP A 197 8.26 -13.45 -18.90
CA ASP A 197 8.51 -13.74 -17.48
C ASP A 197 7.20 -13.79 -16.69
N LEU A 198 6.26 -12.86 -16.94
CA LEU A 198 4.95 -12.88 -16.31
C LEU A 198 4.20 -14.19 -16.56
N LYS A 199 4.24 -14.72 -17.81
CA LYS A 199 3.62 -16.03 -18.13
C LYS A 199 4.27 -17.18 -17.37
N LYS A 200 5.59 -17.13 -17.22
CA LYS A 200 6.37 -18.20 -16.57
C LYS A 200 6.28 -18.14 -15.05
N TYR A 201 6.20 -16.93 -14.47
CA TYR A 201 6.27 -16.70 -13.03
C TYR A 201 5.15 -15.73 -12.53
N PRO A 202 3.87 -16.05 -12.77
CA PRO A 202 2.78 -15.12 -12.50
C PRO A 202 2.71 -14.66 -11.05
N TYR A 203 2.96 -15.53 -10.09
CA TYR A 203 2.96 -15.18 -8.67
C TYR A 203 4.05 -14.15 -8.31
N ALA A 204 5.28 -14.30 -8.85
CA ALA A 204 6.35 -13.33 -8.60
C ALA A 204 5.96 -11.93 -9.10
N PHE A 205 5.30 -11.86 -10.27
CA PHE A 205 4.77 -10.59 -10.78
C PHE A 205 3.60 -10.07 -9.94
N GLY A 206 2.68 -10.93 -9.54
CA GLY A 206 1.59 -10.55 -8.63
C GLY A 206 2.13 -9.87 -7.36
N TYR A 207 3.16 -10.44 -6.76
CA TYR A 207 3.83 -9.87 -5.59
C TYR A 207 4.64 -8.61 -5.89
N GLY A 208 5.47 -8.63 -6.94
CA GLY A 208 6.28 -7.47 -7.31
C GLY A 208 5.43 -6.24 -7.62
N TRP A 209 4.23 -6.44 -8.16
CA TRP A 209 3.26 -5.39 -8.48
C TRP A 209 2.26 -5.11 -7.34
N CYS A 210 2.56 -5.51 -6.11
CA CYS A 210 1.74 -5.15 -4.96
C CYS A 210 1.56 -3.63 -4.88
N SER A 211 0.35 -3.17 -4.58
CA SER A 211 0.00 -1.77 -4.70
C SER A 211 -0.99 -1.36 -3.63
N PHE A 212 -0.84 -0.12 -3.19
CA PHE A 212 -1.93 0.59 -2.52
C PHE A 212 -2.93 1.05 -3.55
N ILE A 213 -4.22 0.86 -3.27
CA ILE A 213 -5.29 1.25 -4.18
C ILE A 213 -6.23 2.27 -3.53
N TYR A 214 -6.76 3.15 -4.34
CA TYR A 214 -7.80 4.10 -3.93
C TYR A 214 -8.83 4.25 -5.03
N TYR A 215 -10.11 4.18 -4.68
CA TYR A 215 -11.20 4.39 -5.61
C TYR A 215 -12.10 5.54 -5.17
N SER A 216 -12.35 6.49 -6.08
CA SER A 216 -13.31 7.57 -5.89
C SER A 216 -14.63 7.27 -6.61
N PRO A 217 -15.71 6.93 -5.91
CA PRO A 217 -17.00 6.69 -6.55
C PRO A 217 -17.57 7.94 -7.23
N LYS A 218 -17.24 9.13 -6.74
CA LYS A 218 -17.67 10.41 -7.32
C LYS A 218 -17.13 10.58 -8.74
N THR A 219 -15.85 10.37 -8.94
CA THR A 219 -15.18 10.55 -10.25
C THR A 219 -15.13 9.27 -11.09
N GLY A 220 -15.22 8.10 -10.46
CA GLY A 220 -14.99 6.80 -11.08
C GLY A 220 -13.50 6.54 -11.37
N ILE A 221 -12.61 7.24 -10.67
CA ILE A 221 -11.16 7.06 -10.79
C ILE A 221 -10.69 6.04 -9.75
N LEU A 222 -10.01 5.01 -10.23
CA LEU A 222 -9.21 4.09 -9.43
C LEU A 222 -7.74 4.42 -9.66
N VAL A 223 -6.99 4.52 -8.59
CA VAL A 223 -5.54 4.69 -8.62
C VAL A 223 -4.90 3.48 -7.96
N ALA A 224 -3.82 2.97 -8.54
CA ALA A 224 -2.99 1.93 -7.93
C ALA A 224 -1.53 2.38 -7.98
N ALA A 225 -0.92 2.55 -6.82
CA ALA A 225 0.49 2.90 -6.67
C ALA A 225 1.27 1.68 -6.21
N THR A 226 2.26 1.24 -6.99
CA THR A 226 3.09 0.09 -6.62
C THR A 226 3.92 0.41 -5.38
N GLN A 227 4.08 -0.58 -4.51
CA GLN A 227 4.95 -0.47 -3.32
C GLN A 227 6.43 -0.61 -3.70
N LEU A 228 6.71 -1.31 -4.80
CA LEU A 228 8.04 -1.49 -5.37
C LEU A 228 8.09 -0.78 -6.72
N GLY A 229 9.26 -0.22 -7.07
CA GLY A 229 9.40 0.58 -8.28
C GLY A 229 8.69 1.94 -8.18
N GLU A 230 8.46 2.57 -9.31
CA GLU A 230 7.78 3.87 -9.41
C GLU A 230 6.69 3.81 -10.49
N VAL A 231 5.62 3.07 -10.22
CA VAL A 231 4.48 2.98 -11.16
C VAL A 231 3.21 3.47 -10.50
N LEU A 232 2.51 4.33 -11.20
CA LEU A 232 1.18 4.80 -10.85
C LEU A 232 0.22 4.46 -11.99
N GLU A 233 -0.76 3.63 -11.71
CA GLU A 233 -1.85 3.32 -12.62
C GLU A 233 -3.07 4.16 -12.31
N VAL A 234 -3.68 4.74 -13.32
CA VAL A 234 -4.90 5.54 -13.21
C VAL A 234 -5.95 4.98 -14.16
N TRP A 235 -7.00 4.42 -13.58
CA TRP A 235 -8.13 3.84 -14.29
C TRP A 235 -9.34 4.76 -14.19
N ASN A 236 -9.89 5.18 -15.30
CA ASN A 236 -11.23 5.77 -15.31
C ASN A 236 -12.24 4.64 -15.61
N VAL A 237 -12.83 4.09 -14.55
CA VAL A 237 -13.73 2.92 -14.65
C VAL A 237 -15.02 3.26 -15.42
N LYS A 238 -15.49 4.52 -15.31
CA LYS A 238 -16.69 4.97 -16.04
C LYS A 238 -16.46 5.11 -17.56
N LYS A 239 -15.24 5.53 -17.94
CA LYS A 239 -14.86 5.72 -19.35
C LYS A 239 -14.11 4.53 -19.93
N ASN A 240 -13.83 3.51 -19.13
CA ASN A 240 -13.03 2.35 -19.48
C ASN A 240 -11.67 2.74 -20.11
N THR A 241 -10.96 3.67 -19.46
CA THR A 241 -9.62 4.08 -19.89
C THR A 241 -8.61 3.84 -18.79
N HIS A 242 -7.38 3.50 -19.19
CA HIS A 242 -6.26 3.20 -18.31
C HIS A 242 -5.01 3.97 -18.75
N LYS A 243 -4.31 4.55 -17.79
CA LYS A 243 -3.01 5.20 -18.00
C LYS A 243 -2.02 4.63 -17.01
N VAL A 244 -0.80 4.39 -17.46
CA VAL A 244 0.33 3.97 -16.64
C VAL A 244 1.36 5.09 -16.68
N LEU A 245 1.74 5.58 -15.52
CA LEU A 245 2.78 6.56 -15.33
C LEU A 245 3.97 5.84 -14.68
N LYS A 246 5.16 5.98 -15.25
CA LYS A 246 6.39 5.38 -14.73
C LYS A 246 7.34 6.51 -14.34
N GLY A 247 7.88 6.45 -13.13
CA GLY A 247 8.95 7.32 -12.67
C GLY A 247 10.32 6.83 -13.15
N LYS A 248 11.39 7.35 -12.56
CA LYS A 248 12.77 7.03 -12.97
C LYS A 248 13.18 5.59 -12.67
N LEU A 249 12.67 5.01 -11.58
CA LEU A 249 12.93 3.60 -11.22
C LEU A 249 12.13 2.62 -12.09
N GLY A 250 11.09 3.09 -12.77
CA GLY A 250 10.30 2.26 -13.67
C GLY A 250 9.50 1.18 -12.96
N GLU A 251 9.40 0.02 -13.62
CA GLU A 251 8.67 -1.16 -13.12
C GLU A 251 9.32 -1.73 -11.86
N PRO A 252 8.53 -2.43 -11.02
CA PRO A 252 9.10 -3.18 -9.90
C PRO A 252 10.21 -4.14 -10.34
N GLU A 253 11.38 -3.97 -9.74
CA GLU A 253 12.50 -4.89 -9.92
C GLU A 253 12.49 -5.95 -8.80
N PHE A 254 12.56 -7.21 -9.19
CA PHE A 254 12.66 -8.35 -8.29
C PHE A 254 13.37 -9.50 -9.00
N GLU A 255 14.14 -10.25 -8.24
CA GLU A 255 14.80 -11.46 -8.71
C GLU A 255 13.83 -12.63 -8.65
N ILE A 256 13.83 -13.42 -9.71
CA ILE A 256 13.11 -14.69 -9.76
C ILE A 256 14.18 -15.75 -9.46
N LEU A 257 14.19 -16.17 -8.19
CA LEU A 257 15.08 -17.28 -7.79
C LEU A 257 14.56 -18.58 -8.41
N PRO A 258 15.47 -19.43 -8.89
CA PRO A 258 15.14 -20.70 -9.55
C PRO A 258 14.48 -21.71 -8.61
#